data_3dc1d850f225c18451b436c49dc76b5f
#
_entry.id   3dc1d850f225c18451b436c49dc76b5f
#
_cell.length_a   1.000
_cell.length_b   1.000
_cell.length_c   1.000
_cell.angle_alpha   90.00
_cell.angle_beta   90.00
_cell.angle_gamma   90.00
#
_symmetry.space_group_name_H-M   'P 1'
#
loop_
_entity.id
_entity.type
_entity.pdbx_description
1 polymer ?
#
loop_
_entity_poly.entity_id
_entity_poly.type
_entity_poly.pdbx_seq_one_letter_code
_entity_poly.pdbx_strand_id
1 'polypeptide(L)'
;MVQRMEAIKKEVQPALNSGVTADMNDAIQKLGESWETEMRKIYDLLLSELPEKEKVELQEEQEKWAKKIKEEIAKDAEELKRGTTGTFNVLGTALGNTEKRALELAKRYDKIHKK
;
A
#
# COMPACT_ATOMS: atom_id res chain seq x y z
N MET A 1 -8.91 -7.10 -8.26
CA MET A 1 -7.80 -6.69 -7.37
C MET A 1 -7.75 -7.51 -6.08
N VAL A 2 -8.82 -7.56 -5.30
CA VAL A 2 -8.84 -8.25 -4.00
C VAL A 2 -8.48 -9.73 -4.12
N GLN A 3 -9.01 -10.43 -5.13
CA GLN A 3 -8.73 -11.84 -5.35
C GLN A 3 -7.23 -12.11 -5.61
N ARG A 4 -6.59 -11.23 -6.39
CA ARG A 4 -5.15 -11.34 -6.66
C ARG A 4 -4.33 -11.14 -5.39
N MET A 5 -4.75 -10.19 -4.56
CA MET A 5 -4.05 -9.91 -3.30
C MET A 5 -4.24 -11.04 -2.29
N GLU A 6 -5.41 -11.68 -2.27
CA GLU A 6 -5.65 -12.85 -1.43
C GLU A 6 -4.74 -14.01 -1.84
N ALA A 7 -4.56 -14.22 -3.15
CA ALA A 7 -3.64 -15.25 -3.65
C ALA A 7 -2.20 -14.97 -3.21
N ILE A 8 -1.77 -13.72 -3.29
CA ILE A 8 -0.42 -13.31 -2.85
C ILE A 8 -0.27 -13.49 -1.35
N LYS A 9 -1.28 -13.14 -0.56
CA LYS A 9 -1.28 -13.35 0.89
C LYS A 9 -1.10 -14.83 1.24
N LYS A 10 -1.79 -15.72 0.54
CA LYS A 10 -1.64 -17.17 0.73
C LYS A 10 -0.25 -17.64 0.34
N GLU A 11 0.31 -17.10 -0.74
CA GLU A 11 1.66 -17.44 -1.21
C GLU A 11 2.73 -17.09 -0.18
N VAL A 12 2.60 -15.94 0.49
CA VAL A 12 3.60 -15.48 1.47
C VAL A 12 3.30 -15.94 2.90
N GLN A 13 2.15 -16.51 3.16
CA GLN A 13 1.74 -16.94 4.51
C GLN A 13 2.75 -17.90 5.17
N PRO A 14 3.28 -18.92 4.49
CA PRO A 14 4.30 -19.78 5.10
C PRO A 14 5.52 -19.02 5.58
N ALA A 15 5.98 -18.02 4.82
CA ALA A 15 7.11 -17.20 5.22
C ALA A 15 6.78 -16.34 6.44
N LEU A 16 5.56 -15.79 6.51
CA LEU A 16 5.10 -15.02 7.68
C LEU A 16 5.00 -15.88 8.93
N ASN A 17 4.66 -17.17 8.77
CA ASN A 17 4.50 -18.11 9.88
C ASN A 17 5.80 -18.82 10.26
N SER A 18 6.88 -18.62 9.51
CA SER A 18 8.15 -19.34 9.71
C SER A 18 8.86 -19.01 11.03
N GLY A 19 8.59 -17.84 11.58
CA GLY A 19 9.30 -17.34 12.75
C GLY A 19 10.71 -16.82 12.46
N VAL A 20 11.14 -16.84 11.19
CA VAL A 20 12.44 -16.33 10.76
C VAL A 20 12.24 -14.88 10.31
N THR A 21 12.91 -13.94 10.98
CA THR A 21 12.75 -12.51 10.74
C THR A 21 13.02 -12.13 9.28
N ALA A 22 14.06 -12.66 8.66
CA ALA A 22 14.39 -12.36 7.26
C ALA A 22 13.27 -12.79 6.31
N ASP A 23 12.71 -13.98 6.50
CA ASP A 23 11.61 -14.48 5.68
C ASP A 23 10.34 -13.66 5.85
N MET A 24 10.06 -13.25 7.09
CA MET A 24 8.91 -12.40 7.41
C MET A 24 9.04 -11.02 6.75
N ASN A 25 10.22 -10.43 6.80
CA ASN A 25 10.47 -9.13 6.17
C ASN A 25 10.34 -9.21 4.64
N ASP A 26 10.87 -10.26 4.03
CA ASP A 26 10.77 -10.48 2.59
C ASP A 26 9.32 -10.66 2.16
N ALA A 27 8.53 -11.38 2.94
CA ALA A 27 7.11 -11.59 2.68
C ALA A 27 6.33 -10.28 2.74
N ILE A 28 6.60 -9.44 3.74
CA ILE A 28 5.94 -8.14 3.89
C ILE A 28 6.33 -7.21 2.75
N GLN A 29 7.60 -7.21 2.36
CA GLN A 29 8.07 -6.41 1.24
C GLN A 29 7.36 -6.81 -0.06
N LYS A 30 7.23 -8.10 -0.31
CA LYS A 30 6.52 -8.62 -1.48
C LYS A 30 5.06 -8.20 -1.49
N LEU A 31 4.38 -8.29 -0.34
CA LEU A 31 3.00 -7.82 -0.20
C LEU A 31 2.91 -6.32 -0.48
N GLY A 32 3.83 -5.54 0.07
CA GLY A 32 3.86 -4.08 -0.12
C GLY A 32 4.03 -3.68 -1.57
N GLU A 33 4.96 -4.32 -2.28
CA GLU A 33 5.18 -4.07 -3.70
C GLU A 33 3.96 -4.47 -4.54
N SER A 34 3.31 -5.56 -4.19
CA SER A 34 2.11 -6.03 -4.88
C SER A 34 0.94 -5.08 -4.68
N TRP A 35 0.73 -4.60 -3.45
CA TRP A 35 -0.30 -3.60 -3.16
C TRP A 35 -0.02 -2.28 -3.87
N GLU A 36 1.25 -1.86 -3.92
CA GLU A 36 1.63 -0.64 -4.64
C GLU A 36 1.31 -0.76 -6.13
N THR A 37 1.61 -1.89 -6.74
CA THR A 37 1.31 -2.17 -8.14
C THR A 37 -0.21 -2.10 -8.39
N GLU A 38 -1.01 -2.74 -7.54
CA GLU A 38 -2.46 -2.70 -7.65
C GLU A 38 -3.02 -1.30 -7.42
N MET A 39 -2.46 -0.56 -6.46
CA MET A 39 -2.85 0.83 -6.21
C MET A 39 -2.62 1.70 -7.45
N ARG A 40 -1.46 1.56 -8.10
CA ARG A 40 -1.15 2.32 -9.31
C ARG A 40 -2.09 1.99 -10.46
N LYS A 41 -2.42 0.72 -10.63
CA LYS A 41 -3.38 0.29 -11.65
C LYS A 41 -4.74 0.93 -11.46
N ILE A 42 -5.26 0.90 -10.24
CA ILE A 42 -6.55 1.51 -9.91
C ILE A 42 -6.49 3.03 -10.06
N TYR A 43 -5.40 3.65 -9.64
CA TYR A 43 -5.19 5.09 -9.79
C TYR A 43 -5.24 5.50 -11.26
N ASP A 44 -4.52 4.78 -12.13
CA ASP A 44 -4.51 5.07 -13.56
C ASP A 44 -5.89 4.88 -14.20
N LEU A 45 -6.63 3.83 -13.78
CA LEU A 45 -7.99 3.59 -14.25
C LEU A 45 -8.93 4.73 -13.82
N LEU A 46 -8.83 5.20 -12.59
CA LEU A 46 -9.60 6.33 -12.10
C LEU A 46 -9.30 7.59 -12.91
N LEU A 47 -8.02 7.88 -13.14
CA LEU A 47 -7.63 9.05 -13.93
C LEU A 47 -8.20 8.99 -15.34
N SER A 48 -8.28 7.81 -15.94
CA SER A 48 -8.80 7.66 -17.30
C SER A 48 -10.31 7.89 -17.39
N GLU A 49 -11.04 7.79 -16.29
CA GLU A 49 -12.49 7.87 -16.28
C GLU A 49 -13.05 9.12 -15.60
N LEU A 50 -12.25 9.85 -14.86
CA LEU A 50 -12.71 11.06 -14.17
C LEU A 50 -12.69 12.29 -15.07
N PRO A 51 -13.65 13.23 -14.88
CA PRO A 51 -13.58 14.54 -15.50
C PRO A 51 -12.30 15.28 -15.09
N GLU A 52 -11.86 16.22 -15.92
CA GLU A 52 -10.60 16.95 -15.72
C GLU A 52 -10.46 17.55 -14.31
N LYS A 53 -11.53 18.15 -13.81
CA LYS A 53 -11.52 18.75 -12.46
C LYS A 53 -11.26 17.73 -11.38
N GLU A 54 -11.97 16.61 -11.43
CA GLU A 54 -11.82 15.53 -10.44
C GLU A 54 -10.47 14.81 -10.59
N LYS A 55 -9.97 14.73 -11.82
CA LYS A 55 -8.65 14.19 -12.11
C LYS A 55 -7.56 14.98 -11.39
N VAL A 56 -7.59 16.31 -11.47
CA VAL A 56 -6.64 17.18 -10.77
C VAL A 56 -6.77 17.02 -9.26
N GLU A 57 -7.99 16.97 -8.75
CA GLU A 57 -8.23 16.76 -7.31
C GLU A 57 -7.63 15.44 -6.82
N LEU A 58 -7.80 14.36 -7.58
CA LEU A 58 -7.24 13.06 -7.24
C LEU A 58 -5.72 13.07 -7.27
N GLN A 59 -5.13 13.73 -8.27
CA GLN A 59 -3.67 13.87 -8.37
C GLN A 59 -3.10 14.58 -7.15
N GLU A 60 -3.71 15.68 -6.74
CA GLU A 60 -3.28 16.44 -5.56
C GLU A 60 -3.45 15.62 -4.29
N GLU A 61 -4.56 14.91 -4.15
CA GLU A 61 -4.82 14.04 -3.02
C GLU A 61 -3.76 12.94 -2.92
N GLN A 62 -3.43 12.32 -4.04
CA GLN A 62 -2.43 11.25 -4.08
C GLN A 62 -1.03 11.78 -3.73
N GLU A 63 -0.68 12.97 -4.19
CA GLU A 63 0.60 13.60 -3.83
C GLU A 63 0.69 13.88 -2.33
N LYS A 64 -0.37 14.39 -1.73
CA LYS A 64 -0.44 14.65 -0.29
C LYS A 64 -0.33 13.35 0.50
N TRP A 65 -1.02 12.32 0.06
CA TRP A 65 -0.95 11.00 0.68
C TRP A 65 0.48 10.44 0.63
N ALA A 66 1.10 10.49 -0.55
CA ALA A 66 2.47 9.98 -0.73
C ALA A 66 3.47 10.73 0.16
N LYS A 67 3.33 12.05 0.25
CA LYS A 67 4.19 12.87 1.10
C LYS A 67 4.02 12.52 2.58
N LYS A 68 2.78 12.36 3.04
CA LYS A 68 2.48 11.97 4.41
C LYS A 68 3.07 10.61 4.76
N ILE A 69 2.92 9.64 3.88
CA ILE A 69 3.47 8.29 4.08
C ILE A 69 5.00 8.32 4.13
N LYS A 70 5.60 9.10 3.25
CA LYS A 70 7.07 9.26 3.25
C LYS A 70 7.57 9.84 4.56
N GLU A 71 6.85 10.80 5.13
CA GLU A 71 7.18 11.39 6.43
C GLU A 71 7.03 10.37 7.56
N GLU A 72 5.97 9.57 7.54
CA GLU A 72 5.75 8.51 8.54
C GLU A 72 6.85 7.44 8.47
N ILE A 73 7.24 7.04 7.27
CA ILE A 73 8.32 6.05 7.07
C ILE A 73 9.65 6.61 7.56
N ALA A 74 9.92 7.88 7.29
CA ALA A 74 11.14 8.54 7.77
C ALA A 74 11.21 8.58 9.30
N LYS A 75 10.07 8.85 9.95
CA LYS A 75 9.96 8.85 11.40
C LYS A 75 10.22 7.44 11.97
N ASP A 76 9.63 6.42 11.37
CA ASP A 76 9.82 5.04 11.78
C ASP A 76 11.29 4.62 11.59
N ALA A 77 11.93 5.07 10.52
CA ALA A 77 13.35 4.80 10.26
C ALA A 77 14.25 5.44 11.33
N GLU A 78 13.92 6.64 11.81
CA GLU A 78 14.62 7.28 12.92
C GLU A 78 14.48 6.46 14.22
N GLU A 79 13.27 5.99 14.50
CA GLU A 79 13.01 5.13 15.66
C GLU A 79 13.78 3.81 15.57
N LEU A 80 13.89 3.25 14.37
CA LEU A 80 14.69 2.05 14.11
C LEU A 80 16.17 2.27 14.46
N LYS A 81 16.75 3.41 14.07
CA LYS A 81 18.13 3.77 14.40
C LYS A 81 18.36 3.89 15.89
N ARG A 82 17.34 4.34 16.62
CA ARG A 82 17.39 4.48 18.09
C ARG A 82 17.16 3.17 18.82
N GLY A 83 16.78 2.10 18.08
CA GLY A 83 16.49 0.80 18.67
C GLY A 83 15.11 0.70 19.33
N THR A 84 14.23 1.68 19.11
CA THR A 84 12.90 1.71 19.70
C THR A 84 11.84 0.96 18.88
N THR A 85 12.18 0.61 17.64
CA THR A 85 11.30 -0.19 16.78
C THR A 85 12.14 -1.12 15.92
N GLY A 86 11.52 -2.13 15.34
CA GLY A 86 12.18 -3.10 14.46
C GLY A 86 11.89 -2.85 12.99
N THR A 87 12.72 -3.42 12.12
CA THR A 87 12.54 -3.36 10.66
C THR A 87 11.14 -3.86 10.26
N PHE A 88 10.64 -4.88 10.94
CA PHE A 88 9.29 -5.42 10.70
C PHE A 88 8.20 -4.33 10.85
N ASN A 89 8.31 -3.49 11.88
CA ASN A 89 7.36 -2.39 12.10
C ASN A 89 7.42 -1.36 10.98
N VAL A 90 8.62 -1.00 10.52
CA VAL A 90 8.79 -0.02 9.43
C VAL A 90 8.12 -0.54 8.15
N LEU A 91 8.39 -1.79 7.78
CA LEU A 91 7.80 -2.42 6.60
C LEU A 91 6.28 -2.58 6.76
N GLY A 92 5.83 -2.93 7.96
CA GLY A 92 4.40 -3.09 8.27
C GLY A 92 3.63 -1.78 8.14
N THR A 93 4.22 -0.66 8.56
CA THR A 93 3.61 0.67 8.41
C THR A 93 3.42 1.01 6.94
N ALA A 94 4.45 0.81 6.13
CA ALA A 94 4.39 1.05 4.69
C ALA A 94 3.33 0.17 4.03
N LEU A 95 3.32 -1.12 4.35
CA LEU A 95 2.37 -2.09 3.80
C LEU A 95 0.93 -1.70 4.16
N GLY A 96 0.66 -1.43 5.43
CA GLY A 96 -0.69 -1.10 5.90
C GLY A 96 -1.25 0.15 5.24
N ASN A 97 -0.43 1.18 5.08
CA ASN A 97 -0.84 2.42 4.43
C ASN A 97 -1.13 2.22 2.95
N THR A 98 -0.29 1.46 2.25
CA THR A 98 -0.48 1.18 0.83
C THR A 98 -1.73 0.33 0.59
N GLU A 99 -1.95 -0.70 1.40
CA GLU A 99 -3.14 -1.54 1.34
C GLU A 99 -4.41 -0.72 1.55
N LYS A 100 -4.44 0.11 2.58
CA LYS A 100 -5.58 0.96 2.89
C LYS A 100 -5.90 1.90 1.72
N ARG A 101 -4.88 2.53 1.14
CA ARG A 101 -5.06 3.44 0.01
C ARG A 101 -5.56 2.71 -1.24
N ALA A 102 -5.00 1.55 -1.54
CA ALA A 102 -5.42 0.74 -2.69
C ALA A 102 -6.91 0.36 -2.57
N LEU A 103 -7.34 -0.08 -1.39
CA LEU A 103 -8.74 -0.45 -1.15
C LEU A 103 -9.66 0.76 -1.24
N GLU A 104 -9.23 1.91 -0.75
CA GLU A 104 -9.99 3.16 -0.84
C GLU A 104 -10.20 3.57 -2.30
N LEU A 105 -9.14 3.53 -3.11
CA LEU A 105 -9.24 3.84 -4.54
C LEU A 105 -10.10 2.82 -5.29
N ALA A 106 -10.00 1.56 -4.94
CA ALA A 106 -10.84 0.51 -5.52
C ALA A 106 -12.32 0.74 -5.24
N LYS A 107 -12.66 1.16 -4.03
CA LYS A 107 -14.04 1.50 -3.68
C LYS A 107 -14.56 2.68 -4.50
N ARG A 108 -13.73 3.70 -4.72
CA ARG A 108 -14.10 4.84 -5.56
C ARG A 108 -14.34 4.41 -7.00
N TYR A 109 -13.50 3.54 -7.53
CA TYR A 109 -13.65 2.99 -8.87
C TYR A 109 -14.96 2.21 -9.02
N ASP A 110 -15.25 1.32 -8.07
CA ASP A 110 -16.47 0.54 -8.07
C ASP A 110 -17.72 1.43 -8.01
N LYS A 111 -17.66 2.49 -7.22
CA LYS A 111 -18.77 3.45 -7.08
C LYS A 111 -19.07 4.16 -8.39
N ILE A 112 -18.04 4.51 -9.18
CA ILE A 112 -18.23 5.15 -10.49
C ILE A 112 -18.92 4.19 -11.46
N HIS A 113 -18.59 2.90 -11.39
CA HIS A 113 -19.17 1.87 -12.27
C HIS A 113 -20.49 1.29 -11.80
N LYS A 114 -20.88 1.58 -10.56
CA LYS A 114 -22.15 1.15 -10.00
C LYS A 114 -23.22 2.18 -10.35
N LYS A 115 -24.12 1.79 -11.19
CA LYS A 115 -25.29 2.62 -11.51
C LYS A 115 -26.54 2.00 -10.95
#